data_9fc00e05367bbf9e31230629867252dc
#
_entry.id   9fc00e05367bbf9e31230629867252dc
#
_cell.length_a   1.000
_cell.length_b   1.000
_cell.length_c   1.000
_cell.angle_alpha   90.00
_cell.angle_beta   90.00
_cell.angle_gamma   90.00
#
_symmetry.space_group_name_H-M   'P 1'
#
loop_
_entity.id
_entity.type
_entity.pdbx_description
1 polymer ?
#
loop_
_entity_poly.entity_id
_entity_poly.type
_entity_poly.pdbx_seq_one_letter_code
_entity_poly.pdbx_strand_id
1 'polypeptide(L)'
;MDIQNLYYTARNVYNARVNFNNILKDAVGERPLVRAIAYGIRADMPEEQTFFDALKKAGFEVKLKDLQSFYGGAKKGDWDVGIVMDIIKLIPKLDVVVLASGDGDYIPLLEYLQILGVRVELLSFGKSTSAKMLEIVEHYLDLDKDIRKYLMPIRNSNSNRKRTHGAD
;
A
#
# COMPACT_ATOMS: atom_id res chain seq x y z
N MET A 1 -3.96 4.43 0.56
CA MET A 1 -3.04 3.33 0.19
C MET A 1 -3.51 2.06 0.87
N ASP A 2 -3.73 1.05 0.10
CA ASP A 2 -4.01 -0.31 0.56
C ASP A 2 -2.67 -1.01 0.84
N ILE A 3 -2.33 -1.13 2.14
CA ILE A 3 -1.07 -1.75 2.56
C ILE A 3 -1.03 -3.22 2.13
N GLN A 4 -2.14 -3.95 2.26
CA GLN A 4 -2.15 -5.40 2.00
C GLN A 4 -1.85 -5.70 0.53
N ASN A 5 -2.48 -4.99 -0.40
CA ASN A 5 -2.25 -5.18 -1.84
C ASN A 5 -0.77 -5.01 -2.20
N LEU A 6 -0.15 -3.91 -1.78
CA LEU A 6 1.25 -3.64 -2.06
C LEU A 6 2.21 -4.58 -1.31
N TYR A 7 1.92 -4.85 -0.03
CA TYR A 7 2.75 -5.71 0.81
C TYR A 7 2.79 -7.16 0.28
N TYR A 8 1.62 -7.74 -0.01
CA TYR A 8 1.55 -9.12 -0.50
C TYR A 8 2.17 -9.25 -1.88
N THR A 9 1.99 -8.27 -2.76
CA THR A 9 2.66 -8.29 -4.07
C THR A 9 4.18 -8.23 -3.92
N ALA A 10 4.71 -7.31 -3.12
CA ALA A 10 6.15 -7.22 -2.87
C ALA A 10 6.71 -8.51 -2.26
N ARG A 11 5.98 -9.11 -1.32
CA ARG A 11 6.40 -10.34 -0.64
C ARG A 11 6.35 -11.56 -1.54
N ASN A 12 5.25 -11.77 -2.23
CA ASN A 12 4.97 -13.01 -2.96
C ASN A 12 5.60 -13.04 -4.35
N VAL A 13 5.66 -11.89 -5.04
CA VAL A 13 6.18 -11.81 -6.40
C VAL A 13 7.68 -11.49 -6.40
N TYR A 14 8.15 -10.65 -5.46
CA TYR A 14 9.52 -10.13 -5.49
C TYR A 14 10.38 -10.57 -4.31
N ASN A 15 9.81 -11.28 -3.33
CA ASN A 15 10.48 -11.62 -2.07
C ASN A 15 11.20 -10.40 -1.45
N ALA A 16 10.51 -9.28 -1.40
CA ALA A 16 11.03 -7.99 -0.99
C ALA A 16 10.06 -7.24 -0.04
N ARG A 17 10.51 -6.12 0.49
CA ARG A 17 9.70 -5.19 1.28
C ARG A 17 9.46 -3.91 0.48
N VAL A 18 8.32 -3.28 0.69
CA VAL A 18 7.97 -2.02 0.04
C VAL A 18 8.70 -0.85 0.69
N ASN A 19 9.22 0.06 -0.12
CA ASN A 19 9.74 1.36 0.30
C ASN A 19 8.61 2.41 0.25
N PHE A 20 7.85 2.49 1.32
CA PHE A 20 6.69 3.39 1.40
C PHE A 20 7.06 4.88 1.36
N ASN A 21 8.28 5.26 1.78
CA ASN A 21 8.76 6.64 1.65
C ASN A 21 8.84 7.09 0.18
N ASN A 22 9.42 6.25 -0.66
CA ASN A 22 9.54 6.55 -2.08
C ASN A 22 8.19 6.53 -2.79
N ILE A 23 7.30 5.62 -2.37
CA ILE A 23 5.92 5.59 -2.86
C ILE A 23 5.21 6.91 -2.54
N LEU A 24 5.25 7.36 -1.29
CA LEU A 24 4.59 8.61 -0.91
C LEU A 24 5.19 9.81 -1.65
N LYS A 25 6.51 9.87 -1.72
CA LYS A 25 7.22 10.96 -2.42
C LYS A 25 6.76 11.08 -3.88
N ASP A 26 6.69 9.97 -4.60
CA ASP A 26 6.32 10.00 -6.02
C ASP A 26 4.81 10.18 -6.22
N ALA A 27 3.99 9.63 -5.33
CA ALA A 27 2.54 9.86 -5.33
C ALA A 27 2.17 11.33 -5.13
N VAL A 28 2.90 12.04 -4.28
CA VAL A 28 2.67 13.47 -4.00
C VAL A 28 3.29 14.35 -5.09
N GLY A 29 4.51 14.02 -5.52
CA GLY A 29 5.29 14.88 -6.41
C GLY A 29 5.52 16.26 -5.78
N GLU A 30 5.26 17.32 -6.55
CA GLU A 30 5.38 18.71 -6.10
C GLU A 30 4.03 19.31 -5.63
N ARG A 31 3.00 18.50 -5.52
CA ARG A 31 1.65 18.96 -5.15
C ARG A 31 1.50 19.15 -3.64
N PRO A 32 0.64 20.07 -3.19
CA PRO A 32 0.27 20.14 -1.80
C PRO A 32 -0.48 18.86 -1.39
N LEU A 33 0.04 18.18 -0.37
CA LEU A 33 -0.57 16.98 0.17
C LEU A 33 -1.71 17.36 1.11
N VAL A 34 -2.93 16.93 0.79
CA VAL A 34 -4.09 17.08 1.69
C VAL A 34 -4.03 16.01 2.78
N ARG A 35 -4.00 14.73 2.39
CA ARG A 35 -3.87 13.60 3.32
C ARG A 35 -3.19 12.41 2.65
N ALA A 36 -2.36 11.69 3.39
CA ALA A 36 -1.83 10.39 3.00
C ALA A 36 -2.30 9.35 4.02
N ILE A 37 -3.19 8.47 3.63
CA ILE A 37 -3.80 7.48 4.53
C ILE A 37 -3.36 6.07 4.11
N ALA A 38 -2.84 5.32 5.06
CA ALA A 38 -2.45 3.93 4.89
C ALA A 38 -3.40 3.03 5.70
N TYR A 39 -4.01 2.07 5.03
CA TYR A 39 -4.99 1.16 5.62
C TYR A 39 -4.37 -0.22 5.78
N GLY A 40 -4.36 -0.73 6.99
CA GLY A 40 -3.75 -2.01 7.32
C GLY A 40 -4.60 -2.86 8.25
N ILE A 41 -4.28 -4.14 8.30
CA ILE A 41 -4.88 -5.10 9.22
C ILE A 41 -3.85 -5.43 10.28
N ARG A 42 -4.27 -5.42 11.55
CA ARG A 42 -3.45 -5.84 12.68
C ARG A 42 -3.65 -7.33 12.92
N ALA A 43 -2.56 -8.08 12.97
CA ALA A 43 -2.57 -9.52 13.24
C ALA A 43 -1.89 -9.87 14.57
N ASP A 44 -1.66 -8.90 15.45
CA ASP A 44 -1.03 -9.04 16.78
C ASP A 44 0.37 -9.68 16.75
N MET A 45 1.17 -9.31 15.74
CA MET A 45 2.56 -9.74 15.64
C MET A 45 3.52 -8.68 16.21
N PRO A 46 4.57 -9.07 16.96
CA PRO A 46 5.47 -8.12 17.63
C PRO A 46 6.15 -7.09 16.71
N GLU A 47 6.34 -7.45 15.43
CA GLU A 47 7.05 -6.61 14.46
C GLU A 47 6.14 -5.57 13.79
N GLU A 48 4.82 -5.71 13.90
CA GLU A 48 3.84 -4.84 13.24
C GLU A 48 3.88 -3.41 13.77
N GLN A 49 4.09 -3.23 15.08
CA GLN A 49 4.15 -1.89 15.67
C GLN A 49 5.29 -1.07 15.04
N THR A 50 6.47 -1.67 14.91
CA THR A 50 7.62 -1.01 14.27
C THR A 50 7.33 -0.63 12.82
N PHE A 51 6.62 -1.49 12.09
CA PHE A 51 6.20 -1.24 10.72
C PHE A 51 5.21 -0.06 10.63
N PHE A 52 4.17 -0.05 11.46
CA PHE A 52 3.19 1.04 11.47
C PHE A 52 3.80 2.36 11.93
N ASP A 53 4.73 2.34 12.87
CA ASP A 53 5.45 3.54 13.30
C ASP A 53 6.37 4.07 12.18
N ALA A 54 6.95 3.20 11.38
CA ALA A 54 7.71 3.61 10.20
C ALA A 54 6.82 4.30 9.15
N LEU A 55 5.59 3.80 8.92
CA LEU A 55 4.62 4.46 8.05
C LEU A 55 4.22 5.85 8.56
N LYS A 56 3.96 5.99 9.86
CA LYS A 56 3.66 7.30 10.48
C LYS A 56 4.84 8.28 10.31
N LYS A 57 6.07 7.82 10.53
CA LYS A 57 7.29 8.63 10.32
C LYS A 57 7.47 9.04 8.86
N ALA A 58 7.01 8.21 7.92
CA ALA A 58 7.01 8.52 6.49
C ALA A 58 5.97 9.58 6.10
N GLY A 59 5.03 9.94 7.00
CA GLY A 59 4.00 10.95 6.78
C GLY A 59 2.60 10.39 6.51
N PHE A 60 2.38 9.09 6.70
CA PHE A 60 1.05 8.50 6.58
C PHE A 60 0.23 8.62 7.87
N GLU A 61 -1.04 8.88 7.71
CA GLU A 61 -2.05 8.56 8.72
C GLU A 61 -2.36 7.07 8.61
N VAL A 62 -2.09 6.30 9.67
CA VAL A 62 -2.29 4.84 9.65
C VAL A 62 -3.63 4.50 10.27
N LYS A 63 -4.51 3.86 9.50
CA LYS A 63 -5.79 3.30 9.95
C LYS A 63 -5.70 1.78 10.02
N LEU A 64 -6.04 1.23 11.18
CA LEU A 64 -5.94 -0.20 11.44
C LEU A 64 -7.30 -0.78 11.78
N LYS A 65 -7.55 -1.99 11.29
CA LYS A 65 -8.61 -2.90 11.77
C LYS A 65 -7.95 -4.14 12.34
N ASP A 66 -8.55 -4.70 13.37
CA ASP A 66 -8.14 -6.00 13.87
C ASP A 66 -8.62 -7.11 12.92
N LEU A 67 -7.80 -8.14 12.77
CA LEU A 67 -8.13 -9.30 11.96
C LEU A 67 -9.30 -10.03 12.62
N GLN A 68 -10.45 -10.08 11.95
CA GLN A 68 -11.64 -10.77 12.46
C GLN A 68 -11.50 -12.27 12.25
N SER A 69 -11.68 -13.02 13.35
CA SER A 69 -11.75 -14.47 13.31
C SER A 69 -13.22 -14.91 13.42
N PHE A 70 -13.69 -15.70 12.47
CA PHE A 70 -15.03 -16.23 12.45
C PHE A 70 -15.07 -17.67 12.98
N TYR A 71 -16.24 -18.09 13.41
CA TYR A 71 -16.49 -19.48 13.79
C TYR A 71 -16.16 -20.41 12.61
N GLY A 72 -15.31 -21.41 12.85
CA GLY A 72 -14.77 -22.26 11.77
C GLY A 72 -13.37 -21.90 11.29
N GLY A 73 -12.70 -20.91 11.92
CA GLY A 73 -11.29 -20.57 11.66
C GLY A 73 -11.05 -19.65 10.46
N ALA A 74 -12.10 -19.25 9.75
CA ALA A 74 -11.96 -18.25 8.69
C ALA A 74 -11.54 -16.90 9.28
N LYS A 75 -10.53 -16.28 8.67
CA LYS A 75 -10.08 -14.93 9.03
C LYS A 75 -10.42 -13.98 7.90
N LYS A 76 -11.05 -12.87 8.21
CA LYS A 76 -11.34 -11.81 7.25
C LYS A 76 -10.90 -10.47 7.80
N GLY A 77 -10.24 -9.70 6.96
CA GLY A 77 -9.91 -8.31 7.22
C GLY A 77 -9.60 -7.65 5.88
N ASP A 78 -10.48 -6.75 5.47
CA ASP A 78 -10.26 -5.89 4.31
C ASP A 78 -10.65 -4.45 4.65
N TRP A 79 -10.15 -3.53 3.83
CA TRP A 79 -10.41 -2.12 3.98
C TRP A 79 -11.17 -1.52 2.79
N ASP A 80 -11.60 -2.32 1.81
CA ASP A 80 -12.13 -1.83 0.54
C ASP A 80 -13.27 -0.83 0.75
N VAL A 81 -14.29 -1.22 1.51
CA VAL A 81 -15.39 -0.32 1.87
C VAL A 81 -14.90 0.90 2.67
N GLY A 82 -13.96 0.71 3.58
CA GLY A 82 -13.41 1.79 4.40
C GLY A 82 -12.62 2.81 3.58
N ILE A 83 -11.82 2.35 2.63
CA ILE A 83 -11.06 3.18 1.69
C ILE A 83 -12.02 3.97 0.81
N VAL A 84 -13.02 3.30 0.21
CA VAL A 84 -14.04 3.93 -0.63
C VAL A 84 -14.78 5.03 0.14
N MET A 85 -15.25 4.74 1.35
CA MET A 85 -15.99 5.70 2.17
C MET A 85 -15.15 6.90 2.59
N ASP A 86 -13.87 6.69 2.91
CA ASP A 86 -13.00 7.81 3.28
C ASP A 86 -12.68 8.70 2.08
N ILE A 87 -12.48 8.12 0.89
CA ILE A 87 -12.29 8.90 -0.34
C ILE A 87 -13.55 9.73 -0.62
N ILE A 88 -14.74 9.12 -0.62
CA ILE A 88 -16.01 9.82 -0.88
C ILE A 88 -16.20 11.01 0.07
N LYS A 89 -15.91 10.84 1.37
CA LYS A 89 -16.02 11.93 2.35
C LYS A 89 -15.04 13.09 2.10
N LEU A 90 -13.93 12.82 1.43
CA LEU A 90 -12.88 13.82 1.18
C LEU A 90 -13.05 14.54 -0.17
N ILE A 91 -13.81 13.99 -1.11
CA ILE A 91 -14.00 14.53 -2.47
C ILE A 91 -14.19 16.06 -2.48
N PRO A 92 -15.02 16.68 -1.63
CA PRO A 92 -15.23 18.14 -1.69
C PRO A 92 -13.97 18.98 -1.47
N LYS A 93 -12.85 18.37 -1.07
CA LYS A 93 -11.58 19.03 -0.76
C LYS A 93 -10.43 18.55 -1.64
N LEU A 94 -10.71 17.74 -2.65
CA LEU A 94 -9.68 17.05 -3.45
C LEU A 94 -9.84 17.37 -4.93
N ASP A 95 -8.73 17.75 -5.57
CA ASP A 95 -8.62 17.81 -7.02
C ASP A 95 -8.09 16.49 -7.59
N VAL A 96 -7.29 15.77 -6.81
CA VAL A 96 -6.63 14.54 -7.22
C VAL A 96 -6.74 13.48 -6.13
N VAL A 97 -7.09 12.28 -6.51
CA VAL A 97 -7.01 11.06 -5.68
C VAL A 97 -5.96 10.14 -6.25
N VAL A 98 -4.93 9.80 -5.46
CA VAL A 98 -3.96 8.76 -5.80
C VAL A 98 -4.35 7.49 -5.05
N LEU A 99 -4.84 6.49 -5.77
CA LEU A 99 -5.14 5.17 -5.21
C LEU A 99 -3.91 4.27 -5.35
N ALA A 100 -3.34 3.85 -4.23
CA ALA A 100 -2.24 2.90 -4.23
C ALA A 100 -2.78 1.49 -3.93
N SER A 101 -3.28 0.83 -4.96
CA SER A 101 -3.76 -0.57 -5.01
C SER A 101 -3.94 -0.99 -6.47
N GLY A 102 -3.70 -2.26 -6.79
CA GLY A 102 -3.98 -2.85 -8.10
C GLY A 102 -5.31 -3.62 -8.16
N ASP A 103 -6.10 -3.58 -7.08
CA ASP A 103 -7.30 -4.38 -6.93
C ASP A 103 -8.46 -3.84 -7.78
N GLY A 104 -8.99 -4.69 -8.67
CA GLY A 104 -10.11 -4.36 -9.55
C GLY A 104 -11.42 -4.07 -8.84
N ASP A 105 -11.55 -4.40 -7.56
CA ASP A 105 -12.76 -4.11 -6.79
C ASP A 105 -12.98 -2.60 -6.58
N TYR A 106 -11.93 -1.79 -6.80
CA TYR A 106 -12.04 -0.33 -6.80
C TYR A 106 -12.54 0.30 -8.10
N ILE A 107 -12.77 -0.46 -9.17
CA ILE A 107 -13.24 0.07 -10.45
C ILE A 107 -14.49 0.95 -10.29
N PRO A 108 -15.54 0.54 -9.56
CA PRO A 108 -16.72 1.39 -9.39
C PRO A 108 -16.42 2.74 -8.71
N LEU A 109 -15.43 2.77 -7.80
CA LEU A 109 -14.98 4.02 -7.20
C LEU A 109 -14.29 4.93 -8.21
N LEU A 110 -13.40 4.37 -9.05
CA LEU A 110 -12.67 5.14 -10.06
C LEU A 110 -13.63 5.78 -11.05
N GLU A 111 -14.60 5.02 -11.55
CA GLU A 111 -15.67 5.51 -12.45
C GLU A 111 -16.49 6.63 -11.78
N TYR A 112 -16.84 6.46 -10.51
CA TYR A 112 -17.59 7.46 -9.75
C TYR A 112 -16.79 8.78 -9.60
N LEU A 113 -15.51 8.69 -9.29
CA LEU A 113 -14.64 9.86 -9.17
C LEU A 113 -14.51 10.63 -10.48
N GLN A 114 -14.42 9.93 -11.61
CA GLN A 114 -14.39 10.55 -12.93
C GLN A 114 -15.68 11.32 -13.25
N ILE A 115 -16.86 10.73 -12.92
CA ILE A 115 -18.15 11.42 -13.09
C ILE A 115 -18.18 12.74 -12.30
N LEU A 116 -17.51 12.80 -11.15
CA LEU A 116 -17.43 13.99 -10.33
C LEU A 116 -16.34 14.98 -10.78
N GLY A 117 -15.57 14.65 -11.81
CA GLY A 117 -14.47 15.48 -12.31
C GLY A 117 -13.23 15.48 -11.42
N VAL A 118 -13.11 14.52 -10.49
CA VAL A 118 -11.92 14.32 -9.68
C VAL A 118 -10.89 13.54 -10.48
N ARG A 119 -9.68 14.07 -10.64
CA ARG A 119 -8.59 13.36 -11.31
C ARG A 119 -8.17 12.13 -10.52
N VAL A 120 -8.08 10.99 -11.19
CA VAL A 120 -7.69 9.72 -10.57
C VAL A 120 -6.35 9.25 -11.10
N GLU A 121 -5.43 9.01 -10.16
CA GLU A 121 -4.13 8.43 -10.44
C GLU A 121 -3.98 7.09 -9.71
N LEU A 122 -3.42 6.11 -10.40
CA LEU A 122 -3.19 4.78 -9.86
C LEU A 122 -1.70 4.56 -9.61
N LEU A 123 -1.38 3.89 -8.50
CA LEU A 123 -0.03 3.50 -8.14
C LEU A 123 -0.05 2.04 -7.69
N SER A 124 0.64 1.16 -8.40
CA SER A 124 0.66 -0.27 -8.08
C SER A 124 1.73 -1.03 -8.87
N PHE A 125 1.97 -2.28 -8.51
CA PHE A 125 2.80 -3.17 -9.31
C PHE A 125 2.00 -3.69 -10.50
N GLY A 126 2.50 -3.49 -11.72
CA GLY A 126 1.79 -3.86 -12.96
C GLY A 126 1.37 -5.32 -13.02
N LYS A 127 2.20 -6.23 -12.46
CA LYS A 127 1.91 -7.67 -12.39
C LYS A 127 0.70 -8.03 -11.53
N SER A 128 0.26 -7.16 -10.62
CA SER A 128 -0.89 -7.36 -9.75
C SER A 128 -1.99 -6.32 -9.96
N THR A 129 -1.96 -5.60 -11.07
CA THR A 129 -2.92 -4.55 -11.39
C THR A 129 -3.97 -5.05 -12.38
N SER A 130 -5.24 -4.80 -12.08
CA SER A 130 -6.33 -5.07 -12.99
C SER A 130 -6.22 -4.24 -14.28
N ALA A 131 -6.23 -4.90 -15.44
CA ALA A 131 -6.12 -4.21 -16.73
C ALA A 131 -7.24 -3.16 -16.94
N LYS A 132 -8.45 -3.44 -16.45
CA LYS A 132 -9.57 -2.49 -16.56
C LYS A 132 -9.34 -1.19 -15.80
N MET A 133 -8.58 -1.21 -14.67
CA MET A 133 -8.26 0.02 -13.97
C MET A 133 -7.39 0.94 -14.80
N LEU A 134 -6.47 0.38 -15.62
CA LEU A 134 -5.57 1.15 -16.47
C LEU A 134 -6.31 1.87 -17.62
N GLU A 135 -7.49 1.40 -18.00
CA GLU A 135 -8.33 2.04 -19.02
C GLU A 135 -9.09 3.26 -18.48
N ILE A 136 -9.22 3.34 -17.14
CA ILE A 136 -10.03 4.35 -16.47
C ILE A 136 -9.17 5.53 -16.01
N VAL A 137 -7.97 5.27 -15.47
CA VAL A 137 -7.18 6.29 -14.77
C VAL A 137 -6.43 7.21 -15.73
N GLU A 138 -6.31 8.50 -15.40
CA GLU A 138 -5.59 9.49 -16.20
C GLU A 138 -4.07 9.35 -16.05
N HIS A 139 -3.61 8.78 -14.95
CA HIS A 139 -2.18 8.55 -14.71
C HIS A 139 -1.96 7.25 -13.97
N TYR A 140 -0.94 6.51 -14.41
CA TYR A 140 -0.53 5.27 -13.78
C TYR A 140 0.97 5.27 -13.48
N LEU A 141 1.31 5.17 -12.20
CA LEU A 141 2.66 4.94 -11.73
C LEU A 141 2.88 3.45 -11.52
N ASP A 142 3.50 2.81 -12.52
CA ASP A 142 3.86 1.41 -12.48
C ASP A 142 5.14 1.19 -11.67
N LEU A 143 5.01 0.60 -10.48
CA LEU A 143 6.13 0.31 -9.59
C LEU A 143 7.11 -0.73 -10.17
N ASP A 144 6.67 -1.53 -11.15
CA ASP A 144 7.52 -2.52 -11.80
C ASP A 144 8.59 -1.88 -12.70
N LYS A 145 8.37 -0.64 -13.15
CA LYS A 145 9.32 0.08 -14.02
C LYS A 145 10.59 0.50 -13.29
N ASP A 146 10.53 0.65 -11.96
CA ASP A 146 11.71 0.98 -11.14
C ASP A 146 11.69 0.22 -9.81
N ILE A 147 11.77 -1.09 -9.88
CA ILE A 147 11.72 -2.00 -8.73
C ILE A 147 12.76 -1.63 -7.66
N ARG A 148 13.96 -1.19 -8.05
CA ARG A 148 15.03 -0.83 -7.10
C ARG A 148 14.67 0.38 -6.26
N LYS A 149 13.85 1.26 -6.77
CA LYS A 149 13.38 2.45 -6.07
C LYS A 149 12.31 2.11 -5.02
N TYR A 150 11.42 1.20 -5.36
CA TYR A 150 10.22 0.91 -4.55
C TYR A 150 10.32 -0.34 -3.69
N LEU A 151 11.33 -1.18 -3.91
CA LEU A 151 11.54 -2.39 -3.13
C LEU A 151 12.88 -2.38 -2.40
N MET A 152 12.87 -2.96 -1.21
CA MET A 152 14.03 -3.19 -0.36
C MET A 152 14.20 -4.70 -0.11
N PRO A 153 15.44 -5.23 -0.10
CA PRO A 153 15.66 -6.64 0.20
C PRO A 153 15.19 -6.98 1.61
N ILE A 154 14.69 -8.20 1.78
CA ILE A 154 14.42 -8.75 3.11
C ILE A 154 15.77 -9.05 3.76
N ARG A 155 16.09 -8.38 4.87
CA ARG A 155 17.29 -8.71 5.65
C ARG A 155 17.08 -10.07 6.33
N ASN A 156 17.80 -11.08 5.87
CA ASN A 156 17.89 -12.35 6.59
C ASN A 156 18.69 -12.12 7.88
N SER A 157 18.09 -12.31 9.03
CA SER A 157 18.70 -12.18 10.35
C SER A 157 19.75 -13.26 10.65
N ASN A 158 20.13 -14.11 9.69
CA ASN A 158 21.00 -15.26 9.88
C ASN A 158 22.49 -15.07 9.51
N SER A 159 22.97 -13.84 9.24
CA SER A 159 24.41 -13.67 8.90
C SER A 159 25.34 -13.43 10.08
N ASN A 160 24.88 -13.49 11.34
CA ASN A 160 25.73 -13.20 12.51
C ASN A 160 26.03 -14.41 13.43
N ARG A 161 25.93 -15.65 12.92
CA ARG A 161 26.31 -16.85 13.70
C ARG A 161 27.40 -17.70 13.03
N LYS A 162 28.49 -17.05 12.56
CA LYS A 162 29.73 -17.81 12.23
C LYS A 162 30.94 -16.89 12.26
N ARG A 163 31.39 -16.50 13.44
CA ARG A 163 32.77 -16.08 13.71
C ARG A 163 33.01 -16.05 15.21
N THR A 164 33.00 -17.21 15.85
CA THR A 164 33.75 -17.48 17.09
C THR A 164 33.85 -18.99 17.23
N HIS A 165 34.93 -19.57 16.72
CA HIS A 165 35.62 -20.74 17.26
C HIS A 165 36.76 -21.06 16.30
N GLY A 166 37.94 -20.79 16.78
CA GLY A 166 39.18 -21.18 16.11
C GLY A 166 40.35 -20.35 16.56
N ALA A 167 40.72 -20.51 17.80
CA ALA A 167 42.08 -20.23 18.30
C ALA A 167 42.34 -21.14 19.49
N ASP A 168 43.04 -22.22 19.21
CA ASP A 168 44.05 -22.85 20.08
C ASP A 168 45.03 -23.54 19.15
#